data_f538ac168f9d835a34bf82e06cd021ea
#
_entry.id   f538ac168f9d835a34bf82e06cd021ea
#
_cell.length_a   1.000
_cell.length_b   1.000
_cell.length_c   1.000
_cell.angle_alpha   90.00
_cell.angle_beta   90.00
_cell.angle_gamma   90.00
#
_symmetry.space_group_name_H-M   'P 1'
#
loop_
_entity.id
_entity.type
_entity.pdbx_description
1 polymer ?
#
loop_
_entity_poly.entity_id
_entity_poly.type
_entity_poly.pdbx_seq_one_letter_code
_entity_poly.pdbx_strand_id
1 'polypeptide(L)'
;MNWLEITINTTAADIDSVASALTAAGFADLVLEDQSEFEQFLDENRAYWDYIDESLQNKLQGLSQIKLYLEDTDTAGLQRLKALAETLALPEPQVAAMAQVDWEESWKENYPPQPIGQKLLVLPYWLDGMDTEGRLPVILDPGLTFGTGAHPSTQMVMEAMESQMPQGAACLDLGSGSGILSIAALRLGAKTAVGMDIDPKAEDIARQNAAFNGYDAPAFTALTGNVTGDKKLMERLAQEKYDLVLVNIVADVIIGLAPVLPRFVGRTPC
;
A
#
# COMPACT_ATOMS: atom_id res chain seq x y z
N MET A 1 -5.76 28.21 -6.48
CA MET A 1 -4.80 28.73 -5.48
C MET A 1 -3.49 28.02 -5.73
N ASN A 2 -2.40 28.73 -5.88
CA ASN A 2 -1.09 28.10 -5.99
C ASN A 2 -0.42 28.14 -4.62
N TRP A 3 0.39 27.14 -4.32
CA TRP A 3 1.09 27.03 -3.05
C TRP A 3 2.60 27.11 -3.27
N LEU A 4 3.30 27.61 -2.27
CA LEU A 4 4.75 27.54 -2.17
C LEU A 4 5.10 26.48 -1.13
N GLU A 5 5.87 25.48 -1.52
CA GLU A 5 6.56 24.61 -0.58
C GLU A 5 7.87 25.29 -0.17
N ILE A 6 8.08 25.41 1.13
CA ILE A 6 9.27 26.03 1.68
C ILE A 6 9.98 25.03 2.55
N THR A 7 11.22 24.72 2.20
CA THR A 7 12.08 23.79 2.92
C THR A 7 13.15 24.56 3.70
N ILE A 8 13.21 24.31 5.00
CA ILE A 8 14.20 24.87 5.91
C ILE A 8 15.11 23.74 6.37
N ASN A 9 16.37 23.78 5.97
CA ASN A 9 17.37 22.82 6.42
C ASN A 9 17.85 23.20 7.83
N THR A 10 17.97 22.20 8.69
CA THR A 10 18.43 22.34 10.08
C THR A 10 19.26 21.13 10.48
N THR A 11 19.55 20.96 11.77
CA THR A 11 20.22 19.77 12.30
C THR A 11 19.24 18.97 13.15
N ALA A 12 19.50 17.67 13.33
CA ALA A 12 18.70 16.83 14.23
C ALA A 12 18.63 17.38 15.68
N ALA A 13 19.68 18.08 16.13
CA ALA A 13 19.72 18.69 17.45
C ALA A 13 18.83 19.94 17.57
N ASP A 14 18.59 20.64 16.47
CA ASP A 14 17.92 21.94 16.47
C ASP A 14 16.48 21.88 15.91
N ILE A 15 16.07 20.78 15.30
CA ILE A 15 14.79 20.67 14.56
C ILE A 15 13.58 21.04 15.45
N ASP A 16 13.53 20.55 16.68
CA ASP A 16 12.43 20.85 17.60
C ASP A 16 12.41 22.32 18.03
N SER A 17 13.59 22.91 18.25
CA SER A 17 13.69 24.31 18.65
C SER A 17 13.30 25.24 17.50
N VAL A 18 13.67 24.89 16.27
CA VAL A 18 13.31 25.61 15.05
C VAL A 18 11.80 25.47 14.78
N ALA A 19 11.23 24.27 14.91
CA ALA A 19 9.80 24.04 14.75
C ALA A 19 8.98 24.84 15.77
N SER A 20 9.44 24.88 17.04
CA SER A 20 8.81 25.68 18.09
C SER A 20 8.84 27.18 17.78
N ALA A 21 9.96 27.69 17.27
CA ALA A 21 10.11 29.10 16.88
C ALA A 21 9.19 29.45 15.67
N LEU A 22 9.10 28.57 14.67
CA LEU A 22 8.19 28.73 13.54
C LEU A 22 6.72 28.76 13.98
N THR A 23 6.34 27.84 14.86
CA THR A 23 4.98 27.81 15.43
C THR A 23 4.67 29.08 16.22
N ALA A 24 5.62 29.56 17.04
CA ALA A 24 5.46 30.80 17.79
C ALA A 24 5.34 32.05 16.88
N ALA A 25 5.94 32.02 15.68
CA ALA A 25 5.82 33.04 14.67
C ALA A 25 4.54 32.95 13.83
N GLY A 26 3.66 31.97 14.15
CA GLY A 26 2.34 31.77 13.52
C GLY A 26 2.36 30.93 12.24
N PHE A 27 3.38 30.12 12.03
CA PHE A 27 3.38 29.09 10.99
C PHE A 27 2.81 27.80 11.55
N ALA A 28 1.76 27.28 10.90
CA ALA A 28 1.10 26.02 11.24
C ALA A 28 1.44 24.94 10.21
N ASP A 29 1.04 23.73 10.50
CA ASP A 29 1.15 22.58 9.58
C ASP A 29 2.59 22.30 9.12
N LEU A 30 3.52 22.28 10.08
CA LEU A 30 4.91 21.96 9.84
C LEU A 30 5.10 20.46 9.62
N VAL A 31 5.81 20.08 8.56
CA VAL A 31 6.25 18.70 8.32
C VAL A 31 7.73 18.61 8.72
N LEU A 32 8.01 17.80 9.73
CA LEU A 32 9.37 17.55 10.21
C LEU A 32 9.89 16.28 9.54
N GLU A 33 11.02 16.36 8.89
CA GLU A 33 11.73 15.22 8.30
C GLU A 33 13.09 15.13 9.00
N ASP A 34 13.21 14.16 9.93
CA ASP A 34 14.44 13.93 10.68
C ASP A 34 14.91 12.49 10.52
N GLN A 35 16.17 12.34 10.12
CA GLN A 35 16.82 11.06 9.96
C GLN A 35 16.91 10.26 11.27
N SER A 36 17.12 10.93 12.40
CA SER A 36 17.29 10.24 13.68
C SER A 36 16.01 9.53 14.15
N GLU A 37 14.83 10.11 13.92
CA GLU A 37 13.55 9.45 14.20
C GLU A 37 13.31 8.26 13.28
N PHE A 38 13.72 8.38 12.01
CA PHE A 38 13.61 7.29 11.05
C PHE A 38 14.55 6.14 11.39
N GLU A 39 15.79 6.40 11.78
CA GLU A 39 16.75 5.39 12.23
C GLU A 39 16.27 4.70 13.52
N GLN A 40 15.74 5.45 14.47
CA GLN A 40 15.16 4.90 15.71
C GLN A 40 13.92 4.06 15.40
N PHE A 41 13.02 4.51 14.53
CA PHE A 41 11.87 3.74 14.08
C PHE A 41 12.30 2.42 13.42
N LEU A 42 13.35 2.43 12.61
CA LEU A 42 13.89 1.24 11.97
C LEU A 42 14.48 0.25 12.99
N ASP A 43 15.21 0.75 13.98
CA ASP A 43 15.82 -0.09 15.02
C ASP A 43 14.75 -0.70 15.95
N GLU A 44 13.73 0.07 16.34
CA GLU A 44 12.64 -0.40 17.18
C GLU A 44 11.72 -1.42 16.48
N ASN A 45 11.61 -1.33 15.15
CA ASN A 45 10.74 -2.19 14.35
C ASN A 45 11.51 -3.21 13.50
N ARG A 46 12.79 -3.41 13.73
CA ARG A 46 13.68 -4.30 12.97
C ARG A 46 13.18 -5.75 12.86
N ALA A 47 12.37 -6.18 13.83
CA ALA A 47 11.75 -7.51 13.84
C ALA A 47 10.57 -7.66 12.86
N TYR A 48 10.03 -6.55 12.33
CA TYR A 48 8.84 -6.52 11.48
C TYR A 48 9.14 -6.13 10.03
N TRP A 49 10.38 -5.68 9.73
CA TRP A 49 10.79 -5.20 8.42
C TRP A 49 11.98 -6.00 7.91
N ASP A 50 11.72 -6.99 7.06
CA ASP A 50 12.77 -7.79 6.44
C ASP A 50 13.47 -7.11 5.24
N TYR A 51 12.92 -6.00 4.75
CA TYR A 51 13.47 -5.26 3.59
C TYR A 51 13.15 -3.77 3.67
N ILE A 52 14.20 -2.96 3.56
CA ILE A 52 14.11 -1.50 3.40
C ILE A 52 14.78 -1.16 2.08
N ASP A 53 14.07 -0.41 1.24
CA ASP A 53 14.60 0.08 -0.04
C ASP A 53 15.82 0.98 0.20
N GLU A 54 17.00 0.55 -0.31
CA GLU A 54 18.24 1.32 -0.19
C GLU A 54 18.12 2.74 -0.79
N SER A 55 17.22 2.93 -1.76
CA SER A 55 16.96 4.24 -2.34
C SER A 55 16.30 5.21 -1.34
N LEU A 56 15.50 4.68 -0.41
CA LEU A 56 14.86 5.46 0.65
C LEU A 56 15.87 5.83 1.74
N GLN A 57 16.75 4.90 2.12
CA GLN A 57 17.83 5.17 3.08
C GLN A 57 18.79 6.22 2.55
N ASN A 58 19.17 6.15 1.26
CA ASN A 58 20.08 7.11 0.64
C ASN A 58 19.47 8.51 0.48
N LYS A 59 18.15 8.64 0.33
CA LYS A 59 17.48 9.95 0.25
C LYS A 59 17.40 10.68 1.58
N LEU A 60 17.42 9.96 2.70
CA LEU A 60 17.25 10.51 4.04
C LEU A 60 18.58 10.72 4.78
N GLN A 61 19.71 10.24 4.22
CA GLN A 61 21.02 10.37 4.86
C GLN A 61 21.43 11.82 5.07
N GLY A 62 21.49 12.25 6.34
CA GLY A 62 22.03 13.56 6.74
C GLY A 62 21.06 14.73 6.59
N LEU A 63 19.78 14.50 6.32
CA LEU A 63 18.78 15.55 6.16
C LEU A 63 17.92 15.68 7.43
N SER A 64 18.07 16.81 8.13
CA SER A 64 17.06 17.30 9.07
C SER A 64 16.48 18.57 8.45
N GLN A 65 15.20 18.52 8.10
CA GLN A 65 14.53 19.63 7.43
C GLN A 65 13.10 19.80 7.92
N ILE A 66 12.62 21.04 7.85
CA ILE A 66 11.24 21.40 8.14
C ILE A 66 10.61 21.93 6.87
N LYS A 67 9.48 21.36 6.47
CA LYS A 67 8.69 21.86 5.35
C LYS A 67 7.44 22.56 5.86
N LEU A 68 7.08 23.63 5.20
CA LEU A 68 5.82 24.34 5.43
C LEU A 68 5.26 24.87 4.11
N TYR A 69 3.99 25.20 4.10
CA TYR A 69 3.27 25.59 2.91
C TYR A 69 2.63 26.96 3.10
N LEU A 70 2.85 27.85 2.14
CA LEU A 70 2.22 29.19 2.09
C LEU A 70 1.49 29.36 0.76
N GLU A 71 0.40 30.14 0.76
CA GLU A 71 -0.18 30.59 -0.49
C GLU A 71 0.80 31.47 -1.27
N ASP A 72 0.88 31.34 -2.58
CA ASP A 72 1.76 32.15 -3.44
C ASP A 72 1.51 33.65 -3.33
N THR A 73 0.32 34.03 -2.86
CA THR A 73 -0.09 35.41 -2.59
C THR A 73 0.35 35.93 -1.21
N ASP A 74 0.75 35.06 -0.26
CA ASP A 74 1.19 35.46 1.08
C ASP A 74 2.65 35.93 1.11
N THR A 75 2.90 37.04 0.43
CA THR A 75 4.22 37.67 0.40
C THR A 75 4.68 38.14 1.79
N ALA A 76 3.73 38.52 2.68
CA ALA A 76 4.04 38.94 4.04
C ALA A 76 4.49 37.76 4.90
N GLY A 77 3.86 36.60 4.78
CA GLY A 77 4.26 35.36 5.41
C GLY A 77 5.67 34.95 4.99
N LEU A 78 5.94 34.97 3.69
CA LEU A 78 7.27 34.65 3.15
C LEU A 78 8.38 35.59 3.67
N GLN A 79 8.11 36.89 3.73
CA GLN A 79 9.07 37.86 4.30
C GLN A 79 9.31 37.62 5.78
N ARG A 80 8.25 37.36 6.55
CA ARG A 80 8.32 37.03 7.98
C ARG A 80 9.15 35.78 8.22
N LEU A 81 8.99 34.76 7.39
CA LEU A 81 9.74 33.52 7.46
C LEU A 81 11.24 33.74 7.19
N LYS A 82 11.58 34.48 6.15
CA LYS A 82 12.97 34.80 5.82
C LYS A 82 13.67 35.58 6.94
N ALA A 83 13.01 36.57 7.52
CA ALA A 83 13.52 37.32 8.65
C ALA A 83 13.72 36.45 9.90
N LEU A 84 12.83 35.49 10.13
CA LEU A 84 12.96 34.54 11.23
C LEU A 84 14.15 33.58 10.98
N ALA A 85 14.31 33.06 9.78
CA ALA A 85 15.42 32.19 9.42
C ALA A 85 16.80 32.93 9.62
N GLU A 86 16.89 34.18 9.20
CA GLU A 86 18.06 35.01 9.48
C GLU A 86 18.34 35.21 10.97
N THR A 87 17.27 35.45 11.77
CA THR A 87 17.37 35.61 13.22
C THR A 87 17.87 34.36 13.92
N LEU A 88 17.47 33.19 13.43
CA LEU A 88 17.86 31.87 13.93
C LEU A 88 19.17 31.36 13.33
N ALA A 89 19.84 32.15 12.49
CA ALA A 89 21.06 31.79 11.77
C ALA A 89 20.92 30.47 10.95
N LEU A 90 19.74 30.23 10.41
CA LEU A 90 19.45 29.08 9.56
C LEU A 90 19.91 29.34 8.11
N PRO A 91 20.15 28.28 7.32
CA PRO A 91 20.31 28.41 5.87
C PRO A 91 19.13 29.11 5.22
N GLU A 92 19.36 29.75 4.08
CA GLU A 92 18.28 30.41 3.33
C GLU A 92 17.18 29.39 2.98
N PRO A 93 15.92 29.66 3.34
CA PRO A 93 14.80 28.77 3.00
C PRO A 93 14.69 28.55 1.49
N GLN A 94 14.61 27.31 1.08
CA GLN A 94 14.38 26.95 -0.32
C GLN A 94 12.89 27.07 -0.61
N VAL A 95 12.52 27.83 -1.62
CA VAL A 95 11.14 28.09 -2.01
C VAL A 95 10.88 27.45 -3.37
N ALA A 96 9.99 26.48 -3.43
CA ALA A 96 9.53 25.87 -4.66
C ALA A 96 8.07 26.25 -4.90
N ALA A 97 7.78 26.77 -6.09
CA ALA A 97 6.38 26.98 -6.49
C ALA A 97 5.77 25.59 -6.75
N MET A 98 4.76 25.25 -5.98
CA MET A 98 3.92 24.10 -6.30
C MET A 98 2.94 24.59 -7.38
N ALA A 99 3.16 24.14 -8.62
CA ALA A 99 2.08 24.23 -9.59
C ALA A 99 0.85 23.60 -8.95
N GLN A 100 -0.34 24.09 -9.30
CA GLN A 100 -1.59 23.45 -8.91
C GLN A 100 -1.61 22.07 -9.58
N VAL A 101 -0.77 21.19 -9.04
CA VAL A 101 -0.84 19.75 -9.32
C VAL A 101 -2.07 19.33 -8.56
N ASP A 102 -3.05 18.87 -9.27
CA ASP A 102 -4.22 18.24 -8.70
C ASP A 102 -3.71 17.12 -7.78
N TRP A 103 -3.70 17.34 -6.47
CA TRP A 103 -3.21 16.37 -5.48
C TRP A 103 -3.94 15.03 -5.65
N GLU A 104 -5.15 15.11 -6.20
CA GLU A 104 -5.94 13.93 -6.57
C GLU A 104 -5.33 13.17 -7.75
N GLU A 105 -4.47 13.77 -8.57
CA GLU A 105 -3.89 13.12 -9.74
C GLU A 105 -2.39 12.82 -9.64
N SER A 106 -1.60 13.63 -8.92
CA SER A 106 -0.14 13.45 -8.88
C SER A 106 0.31 12.14 -8.21
N TRP A 107 -0.45 11.64 -7.26
CA TRP A 107 -0.15 10.35 -6.63
C TRP A 107 -0.38 9.17 -7.60
N LYS A 108 -1.26 9.32 -8.59
CA LYS A 108 -1.52 8.31 -9.61
C LYS A 108 -0.28 8.01 -10.45
N GLU A 109 0.59 9.00 -10.67
CA GLU A 109 1.85 8.82 -11.40
C GLU A 109 2.82 7.89 -10.67
N ASN A 110 2.68 7.73 -9.36
CA ASN A 110 3.49 6.83 -8.55
C ASN A 110 3.05 5.36 -8.64
N TYR A 111 1.98 5.06 -9.39
CA TYR A 111 1.48 3.70 -9.58
C TYR A 111 1.54 3.28 -11.06
N PRO A 112 2.74 3.04 -11.60
CA PRO A 112 2.87 2.53 -12.96
C PRO A 112 2.34 1.10 -13.06
N PRO A 113 2.00 0.63 -14.26
CA PRO A 113 1.70 -0.76 -14.51
C PRO A 113 2.83 -1.68 -14.04
N GLN A 114 2.49 -2.75 -13.31
CA GLN A 114 3.46 -3.67 -12.73
C GLN A 114 3.34 -5.05 -13.39
N PRO A 115 4.25 -5.42 -14.31
CA PRO A 115 4.29 -6.77 -14.84
C PRO A 115 4.75 -7.75 -13.76
N ILE A 116 3.99 -8.82 -13.55
CA ILE A 116 4.31 -9.87 -12.58
C ILE A 116 4.41 -11.18 -13.33
N GLY A 117 5.50 -11.90 -13.09
CA GLY A 117 5.79 -13.13 -13.83
C GLY A 117 5.75 -12.92 -15.35
N GLN A 118 5.16 -13.88 -16.06
CA GLN A 118 5.05 -13.85 -17.51
C GLN A 118 3.65 -13.49 -18.02
N LYS A 119 2.61 -13.70 -17.19
CA LYS A 119 1.22 -13.62 -17.64
C LYS A 119 0.43 -12.45 -17.05
N LEU A 120 0.78 -11.99 -15.85
CA LEU A 120 -0.03 -11.00 -15.14
C LEU A 120 0.52 -9.59 -15.32
N LEU A 121 -0.40 -8.61 -15.26
CA LEU A 121 -0.09 -7.18 -15.24
C LEU A 121 -1.01 -6.51 -14.23
N VAL A 122 -0.46 -6.02 -13.12
CA VAL A 122 -1.23 -5.24 -12.15
C VAL A 122 -1.37 -3.81 -12.64
N LEU A 123 -2.58 -3.33 -12.70
CA LEU A 123 -2.95 -2.01 -13.20
C LEU A 123 -3.81 -1.26 -12.19
N PRO A 124 -3.54 0.03 -11.96
CA PRO A 124 -4.51 0.89 -11.32
C PRO A 124 -5.73 1.10 -12.24
N TYR A 125 -6.93 1.26 -11.64
CA TYR A 125 -8.20 1.31 -12.38
C TYR A 125 -8.28 2.43 -13.43
N TRP A 126 -7.55 3.54 -13.26
CA TRP A 126 -7.51 4.64 -14.24
C TRP A 126 -6.69 4.33 -15.50
N LEU A 127 -5.96 3.22 -15.53
CA LEU A 127 -5.25 2.73 -16.71
C LEU A 127 -5.99 1.56 -17.39
N ASP A 128 -7.24 1.31 -17.01
CA ASP A 128 -8.08 0.29 -17.67
C ASP A 128 -8.22 0.60 -19.17
N GLY A 129 -8.10 -0.44 -19.98
CA GLY A 129 -8.13 -0.34 -21.45
C GLY A 129 -6.78 -0.02 -22.11
N MET A 130 -5.69 0.13 -21.34
CA MET A 130 -4.35 0.22 -21.94
C MET A 130 -3.95 -1.09 -22.65
N ASP A 131 -3.00 -1.00 -23.59
CA ASP A 131 -2.41 -2.20 -24.19
C ASP A 131 -1.60 -2.97 -23.13
N THR A 132 -1.99 -4.21 -22.90
CA THR A 132 -1.36 -5.10 -21.91
C THR A 132 -0.25 -5.98 -22.48
N GLU A 133 0.08 -5.82 -23.77
CA GLU A 133 1.07 -6.64 -24.47
C GLU A 133 0.78 -8.15 -24.35
N GLY A 134 -0.51 -8.51 -24.29
CA GLY A 134 -0.98 -9.89 -24.16
C GLY A 134 -0.98 -10.45 -22.75
N ARG A 135 -0.67 -9.65 -21.73
CA ARG A 135 -0.78 -10.02 -20.32
C ARG A 135 -2.24 -9.90 -19.83
N LEU A 136 -2.53 -10.65 -18.79
CA LEU A 136 -3.84 -10.65 -18.11
C LEU A 136 -3.87 -9.49 -17.09
N PRO A 137 -4.71 -8.47 -17.28
CA PRO A 137 -4.77 -7.34 -16.38
C PRO A 137 -5.44 -7.73 -15.05
N VAL A 138 -4.85 -7.32 -13.94
CA VAL A 138 -5.40 -7.33 -12.58
C VAL A 138 -5.59 -5.87 -12.16
N ILE A 139 -6.81 -5.39 -12.24
CA ILE A 139 -7.15 -3.97 -12.07
C ILE A 139 -7.53 -3.72 -10.62
N LEU A 140 -6.90 -2.71 -10.00
CA LEU A 140 -7.08 -2.37 -8.59
C LEU A 140 -7.21 -0.86 -8.39
N ASP A 141 -7.80 -0.47 -7.26
CA ASP A 141 -7.64 0.86 -6.70
C ASP A 141 -6.52 0.83 -5.64
N PRO A 142 -5.32 1.37 -5.95
CA PRO A 142 -4.20 1.34 -5.03
C PRO A 142 -4.33 2.30 -3.83
N GLY A 143 -5.31 3.21 -3.85
CA GLY A 143 -5.51 4.22 -2.80
C GLY A 143 -6.21 3.72 -1.55
N LEU A 144 -6.77 2.52 -1.54
CA LEU A 144 -7.74 2.11 -0.52
C LEU A 144 -7.20 1.14 0.54
N THR A 145 -6.18 0.31 0.26
CA THR A 145 -5.63 -0.68 1.24
C THR A 145 -4.23 -1.15 0.92
N PHE A 146 -3.68 -1.98 1.86
CA PHE A 146 -2.56 -2.89 1.60
C PHE A 146 -2.90 -3.87 0.46
N GLY A 147 -1.87 -4.29 -0.30
CA GLY A 147 -2.04 -5.27 -1.37
C GLY A 147 -2.15 -4.63 -2.76
N THR A 148 -1.35 -3.58 -3.02
CA THR A 148 -1.25 -2.93 -4.34
C THR A 148 -0.46 -3.75 -5.38
N GLY A 149 0.11 -4.91 -4.98
CA GLY A 149 0.96 -5.74 -5.84
C GLY A 149 2.45 -5.42 -5.78
N ALA A 150 2.84 -4.29 -5.19
CA ALA A 150 4.24 -3.87 -5.12
C ALA A 150 5.09 -4.71 -4.15
N HIS A 151 4.47 -5.32 -3.14
CA HIS A 151 5.22 -6.09 -2.14
C HIS A 151 5.80 -7.39 -2.74
N PRO A 152 7.09 -7.72 -2.51
CA PRO A 152 7.72 -8.90 -3.07
C PRO A 152 6.98 -10.22 -2.77
N SER A 153 6.42 -10.38 -1.55
CA SER A 153 5.66 -11.58 -1.21
C SER A 153 4.41 -11.77 -2.07
N THR A 154 3.72 -10.68 -2.41
CA THR A 154 2.54 -10.71 -3.29
C THR A 154 2.94 -11.14 -4.70
N GLN A 155 4.05 -10.58 -5.21
CA GLN A 155 4.58 -10.94 -6.52
C GLN A 155 4.98 -12.41 -6.58
N MET A 156 5.72 -12.91 -5.57
CA MET A 156 6.11 -14.32 -5.48
C MET A 156 4.91 -15.27 -5.48
N VAL A 157 3.84 -14.95 -4.75
CA VAL A 157 2.62 -15.76 -4.74
C VAL A 157 1.95 -15.74 -6.11
N MET A 158 1.83 -14.56 -6.75
CA MET A 158 1.24 -14.44 -8.08
C MET A 158 2.05 -15.18 -9.15
N GLU A 159 3.39 -15.14 -9.12
CA GLU A 159 4.27 -15.92 -9.99
C GLU A 159 4.11 -17.42 -9.78
N ALA A 160 4.02 -17.87 -8.52
CA ALA A 160 3.77 -19.27 -8.21
C ALA A 160 2.41 -19.74 -8.76
N MET A 161 1.39 -18.89 -8.67
CA MET A 161 0.05 -19.17 -9.22
C MET A 161 0.06 -19.35 -10.74
N GLU A 162 0.88 -18.62 -11.49
CA GLU A 162 0.99 -18.77 -12.95
C GLU A 162 1.32 -20.21 -13.41
N SER A 163 2.10 -20.91 -12.61
CA SER A 163 2.56 -22.26 -12.91
C SER A 163 1.70 -23.35 -12.25
N GLN A 164 1.02 -23.03 -11.16
CA GLN A 164 0.36 -24.03 -10.31
C GLN A 164 -1.18 -23.94 -10.35
N MET A 165 -1.77 -22.91 -10.97
CA MET A 165 -3.23 -22.72 -10.99
C MET A 165 -3.92 -23.79 -11.82
N PRO A 166 -4.75 -24.67 -11.22
CA PRO A 166 -5.54 -25.61 -11.99
C PRO A 166 -6.68 -24.88 -12.71
N GLN A 167 -6.95 -25.25 -13.95
CA GLN A 167 -8.07 -24.68 -14.69
C GLN A 167 -9.41 -25.05 -14.04
N GLY A 168 -10.25 -24.04 -13.87
CA GLY A 168 -11.55 -24.21 -13.20
C GLY A 168 -11.49 -24.39 -11.69
N ALA A 169 -10.34 -24.11 -11.07
CA ALA A 169 -10.14 -24.26 -9.63
C ALA A 169 -11.07 -23.40 -8.79
N ALA A 170 -11.43 -23.91 -7.62
CA ALA A 170 -12.00 -23.14 -6.53
C ALA A 170 -10.86 -22.64 -5.61
N CYS A 171 -10.78 -21.33 -5.37
CA CYS A 171 -9.73 -20.71 -4.58
C CYS A 171 -10.29 -20.11 -3.29
N LEU A 172 -9.50 -20.20 -2.21
CA LEU A 172 -9.73 -19.50 -0.94
C LEU A 172 -8.52 -18.60 -0.65
N ASP A 173 -8.76 -17.34 -0.37
CA ASP A 173 -7.74 -16.33 -0.08
C ASP A 173 -7.96 -15.79 1.35
N LEU A 174 -7.12 -16.20 2.29
CA LEU A 174 -7.20 -15.84 3.69
C LEU A 174 -6.30 -14.65 4.00
N GLY A 175 -6.90 -13.55 4.43
CA GLY A 175 -6.24 -12.24 4.52
C GLY A 175 -6.21 -11.58 3.16
N SER A 176 -7.35 -11.54 2.47
CA SER A 176 -7.43 -11.13 1.06
C SER A 176 -7.13 -9.65 0.81
N GLY A 177 -7.27 -8.79 1.84
CA GLY A 177 -7.02 -7.35 1.72
C GLY A 177 -7.74 -6.74 0.52
N SER A 178 -6.97 -6.21 -0.44
CA SER A 178 -7.49 -5.65 -1.70
C SER A 178 -8.18 -6.67 -2.63
N GLY A 179 -8.06 -7.97 -2.36
CA GLY A 179 -8.53 -9.04 -3.22
C GLY A 179 -7.60 -9.39 -4.39
N ILE A 180 -6.39 -8.83 -4.43
CA ILE A 180 -5.45 -8.97 -5.56
C ILE A 180 -5.17 -10.43 -5.92
N LEU A 181 -4.92 -11.30 -4.93
CA LEU A 181 -4.62 -12.72 -5.19
C LEU A 181 -5.86 -13.47 -5.68
N SER A 182 -7.02 -13.18 -5.12
CA SER A 182 -8.31 -13.71 -5.58
C SER A 182 -8.59 -13.34 -7.04
N ILE A 183 -8.39 -12.07 -7.40
CA ILE A 183 -8.59 -11.58 -8.76
C ILE A 183 -7.57 -12.20 -9.72
N ALA A 184 -6.30 -12.28 -9.31
CA ALA A 184 -5.25 -12.93 -10.09
C ALA A 184 -5.59 -14.41 -10.34
N ALA A 185 -6.13 -15.13 -9.33
CA ALA A 185 -6.58 -16.50 -9.48
C ALA A 185 -7.65 -16.63 -10.58
N LEU A 186 -8.66 -15.76 -10.56
CA LEU A 186 -9.73 -15.74 -11.57
C LEU A 186 -9.18 -15.42 -12.98
N ARG A 187 -8.26 -14.46 -13.09
CA ARG A 187 -7.58 -14.14 -14.36
C ARG A 187 -6.77 -15.32 -14.90
N LEU A 188 -6.17 -16.12 -14.03
CA LEU A 188 -5.40 -17.32 -14.39
C LEU A 188 -6.28 -18.54 -14.68
N GLY A 189 -7.62 -18.44 -14.57
CA GLY A 189 -8.54 -19.49 -14.96
C GLY A 189 -9.20 -20.23 -13.80
N ALA A 190 -9.12 -19.72 -12.57
CA ALA A 190 -9.97 -20.22 -11.49
C ALA A 190 -11.45 -19.99 -11.83
N LYS A 191 -12.32 -20.92 -11.44
CA LYS A 191 -13.77 -20.81 -11.62
C LYS A 191 -14.39 -19.90 -10.56
N THR A 192 -13.93 -20.02 -9.33
CA THR A 192 -14.42 -19.25 -8.19
C THR A 192 -13.28 -18.86 -7.26
N ALA A 193 -13.41 -17.71 -6.63
CA ALA A 193 -12.52 -17.28 -5.56
C ALA A 193 -13.34 -16.74 -4.39
N VAL A 194 -12.98 -17.13 -3.17
CA VAL A 194 -13.53 -16.60 -1.93
C VAL A 194 -12.39 -15.87 -1.22
N GLY A 195 -12.48 -14.54 -1.14
CA GLY A 195 -11.59 -13.70 -0.36
C GLY A 195 -12.15 -13.50 1.04
N MET A 196 -11.33 -13.62 2.07
CA MET A 196 -11.73 -13.38 3.43
C MET A 196 -10.71 -12.56 4.19
N ASP A 197 -11.18 -11.56 4.91
CA ASP A 197 -10.34 -10.71 5.76
C ASP A 197 -11.01 -10.46 7.12
N ILE A 198 -10.20 -10.10 8.12
CA ILE A 198 -10.72 -9.72 9.43
C ILE A 198 -11.22 -8.27 9.45
N ASP A 199 -10.72 -7.43 8.54
CA ASP A 199 -11.13 -6.04 8.41
C ASP A 199 -12.40 -5.94 7.54
N PRO A 200 -13.52 -5.41 8.10
CA PRO A 200 -14.72 -5.19 7.31
C PRO A 200 -14.53 -4.30 6.09
N LYS A 201 -13.61 -3.35 6.13
CA LYS A 201 -13.32 -2.47 4.99
C LYS A 201 -12.71 -3.24 3.81
N ALA A 202 -11.91 -4.27 4.10
CA ALA A 202 -11.31 -5.11 3.06
C ALA A 202 -12.36 -5.82 2.22
N GLU A 203 -13.50 -6.22 2.80
CA GLU A 203 -14.60 -6.85 2.06
C GLU A 203 -15.15 -5.94 0.96
N ASP A 204 -15.44 -4.68 1.28
CA ASP A 204 -15.97 -3.71 0.32
C ASP A 204 -14.95 -3.39 -0.77
N ILE A 205 -13.68 -3.21 -0.39
CA ILE A 205 -12.59 -2.90 -1.30
C ILE A 205 -12.33 -4.07 -2.26
N ALA A 206 -12.26 -5.29 -1.75
CA ALA A 206 -12.08 -6.48 -2.58
C ALA A 206 -13.23 -6.65 -3.58
N ARG A 207 -14.48 -6.37 -3.18
CA ARG A 207 -15.63 -6.36 -4.10
C ARG A 207 -15.51 -5.28 -5.17
N GLN A 208 -15.10 -4.08 -4.81
CA GLN A 208 -14.90 -2.99 -5.76
C GLN A 208 -13.82 -3.35 -6.78
N ASN A 209 -12.67 -3.85 -6.31
CA ASN A 209 -11.58 -4.28 -7.17
C ASN A 209 -12.00 -5.45 -8.09
N ALA A 210 -12.75 -6.42 -7.57
CA ALA A 210 -13.29 -7.51 -8.38
C ALA A 210 -14.24 -6.97 -9.48
N ALA A 211 -15.07 -5.99 -9.17
CA ALA A 211 -15.97 -5.36 -10.13
C ALA A 211 -15.22 -4.65 -11.26
N PHE A 212 -14.09 -3.98 -11.00
CA PHE A 212 -13.21 -3.43 -12.05
C PHE A 212 -12.70 -4.50 -13.02
N ASN A 213 -12.60 -5.75 -12.56
CA ASN A 213 -12.18 -6.89 -13.37
C ASN A 213 -13.33 -7.66 -14.00
N GLY A 214 -14.58 -7.22 -13.81
CA GLY A 214 -15.78 -7.88 -14.32
C GLY A 214 -16.20 -9.10 -13.53
N TYR A 215 -15.73 -9.24 -12.26
CA TYR A 215 -16.08 -10.33 -11.39
C TYR A 215 -17.05 -9.90 -10.28
N ASP A 216 -18.10 -10.68 -10.10
CA ASP A 216 -19.06 -10.60 -9.01
C ASP A 216 -19.46 -12.02 -8.54
N ALA A 217 -20.40 -12.11 -7.62
CA ALA A 217 -20.89 -13.42 -7.20
C ALA A 217 -21.64 -14.13 -8.36
N PRO A 218 -21.45 -15.44 -8.56
CA PRO A 218 -20.73 -16.38 -7.69
C PRO A 218 -19.23 -16.53 -8.02
N ALA A 219 -18.69 -15.86 -9.03
CA ALA A 219 -17.28 -16.00 -9.42
C ALA A 219 -16.34 -15.49 -8.32
N PHE A 220 -16.66 -14.32 -7.75
CA PHE A 220 -15.93 -13.78 -6.60
C PHE A 220 -16.90 -13.53 -5.42
N THR A 221 -16.47 -13.93 -4.23
CA THR A 221 -17.17 -13.64 -2.98
C THR A 221 -16.19 -13.12 -1.96
N ALA A 222 -16.42 -11.93 -1.43
CA ALA A 222 -15.67 -11.38 -0.31
C ALA A 222 -16.45 -11.55 1.00
N LEU A 223 -15.75 -11.92 2.06
CA LEU A 223 -16.31 -12.17 3.39
C LEU A 223 -15.47 -11.49 4.46
N THR A 224 -16.13 -10.98 5.49
CA THR A 224 -15.46 -10.50 6.70
C THR A 224 -15.52 -11.56 7.79
N GLY A 225 -14.40 -11.84 8.47
CA GLY A 225 -14.38 -12.72 9.62
C GLY A 225 -13.01 -13.26 9.98
N ASN A 226 -12.97 -14.02 11.08
CA ASN A 226 -11.77 -14.66 11.60
C ASN A 226 -11.99 -16.17 11.69
N VAL A 227 -11.36 -16.94 10.80
CA VAL A 227 -11.53 -18.42 10.78
C VAL A 227 -10.97 -19.13 12.01
N THR A 228 -10.05 -18.53 12.75
CA THR A 228 -9.53 -19.10 14.00
C THR A 228 -10.42 -18.78 15.20
N GLY A 229 -11.17 -17.68 15.13
CA GLY A 229 -12.08 -17.21 16.20
C GLY A 229 -13.55 -17.58 15.98
N ASP A 230 -13.98 -17.78 14.74
CA ASP A 230 -15.37 -18.14 14.40
C ASP A 230 -15.48 -19.56 13.84
N LYS A 231 -15.89 -20.48 14.72
CA LYS A 231 -16.06 -21.88 14.37
C LYS A 231 -17.12 -22.10 13.28
N LYS A 232 -18.19 -21.31 13.24
CA LYS A 232 -19.26 -21.45 12.23
C LYS A 232 -18.77 -21.03 10.85
N LEU A 233 -18.04 -19.92 10.79
CA LEU A 233 -17.41 -19.44 9.56
C LEU A 233 -16.41 -20.47 9.04
N MET A 234 -15.53 -20.97 9.91
CA MET A 234 -14.56 -22.02 9.56
C MET A 234 -15.26 -23.28 9.00
N GLU A 235 -16.31 -23.77 9.68
CA GLU A 235 -17.05 -24.95 9.22
C GLU A 235 -17.73 -24.71 7.88
N ARG A 236 -18.32 -23.53 7.66
CA ARG A 236 -18.93 -23.14 6.39
C ARG A 236 -17.91 -23.17 5.25
N LEU A 237 -16.75 -22.52 5.43
CA LEU A 237 -15.68 -22.49 4.42
C LEU A 237 -15.10 -23.90 4.16
N ALA A 238 -14.96 -24.72 5.20
CA ALA A 238 -14.45 -26.08 5.07
C ALA A 238 -15.37 -27.06 4.32
N GLN A 239 -16.67 -26.74 4.16
CA GLN A 239 -17.61 -27.53 3.37
C GLN A 239 -17.37 -27.41 1.86
N GLU A 240 -16.93 -26.24 1.39
CA GLU A 240 -16.74 -25.92 -0.04
C GLU A 240 -15.58 -26.71 -0.66
N LYS A 241 -14.51 -26.98 0.10
CA LYS A 241 -13.25 -27.56 -0.36
C LYS A 241 -12.68 -26.83 -1.58
N TYR A 242 -11.45 -26.35 -1.38
CA TYR A 242 -10.76 -25.53 -2.38
C TYR A 242 -9.59 -26.30 -2.98
N ASP A 243 -9.34 -26.07 -4.26
CA ASP A 243 -8.19 -26.63 -4.98
C ASP A 243 -6.92 -25.86 -4.66
N LEU A 244 -7.06 -24.58 -4.32
CA LEU A 244 -5.96 -23.69 -3.92
C LEU A 244 -6.36 -22.84 -2.72
N VAL A 245 -5.52 -22.80 -1.69
CA VAL A 245 -5.65 -21.90 -0.54
C VAL A 245 -4.46 -20.96 -0.52
N LEU A 246 -4.75 -19.67 -0.60
CA LEU A 246 -3.77 -18.58 -0.62
C LEU A 246 -3.74 -17.94 0.77
N VAL A 247 -2.53 -17.64 1.26
CA VAL A 247 -2.31 -16.96 2.54
C VAL A 247 -1.07 -16.08 2.40
N ASN A 248 -1.25 -14.78 2.32
CA ASN A 248 -0.16 -13.81 2.21
C ASN A 248 -0.33 -12.70 3.26
N ILE A 249 0.01 -13.00 4.49
CA ILE A 249 -0.11 -12.15 5.68
C ILE A 249 1.12 -12.33 6.56
N VAL A 250 1.15 -11.66 7.72
CA VAL A 250 2.28 -11.77 8.67
C VAL A 250 2.47 -13.21 9.18
N ALA A 251 3.72 -13.62 9.38
CA ALA A 251 4.12 -14.99 9.67
C ALA A 251 3.42 -15.58 10.91
N ASP A 252 3.27 -14.82 11.98
CA ASP A 252 2.62 -15.30 13.22
C ASP A 252 1.16 -15.70 13.01
N VAL A 253 0.46 -14.99 12.12
CA VAL A 253 -0.93 -15.33 11.76
C VAL A 253 -0.97 -16.59 10.89
N ILE A 254 -0.01 -16.75 9.96
CA ILE A 254 0.13 -17.98 9.16
C ILE A 254 0.36 -19.19 10.07
N ILE A 255 1.25 -19.06 11.05
CA ILE A 255 1.54 -20.12 12.04
C ILE A 255 0.24 -20.47 12.81
N GLY A 256 -0.53 -19.46 13.22
CA GLY A 256 -1.82 -19.66 13.89
C GLY A 256 -2.88 -20.34 13.00
N LEU A 257 -2.85 -20.09 11.69
CA LEU A 257 -3.76 -20.71 10.71
C LEU A 257 -3.34 -22.14 10.32
N ALA A 258 -2.06 -22.48 10.40
CA ALA A 258 -1.52 -23.75 9.93
C ALA A 258 -2.33 -25.01 10.39
N PRO A 259 -2.84 -25.11 11.64
CA PRO A 259 -3.63 -26.26 12.08
C PRO A 259 -4.99 -26.42 11.38
N VAL A 260 -5.54 -25.32 10.84
CA VAL A 260 -6.87 -25.31 10.20
C VAL A 260 -6.81 -25.35 8.68
N LEU A 261 -5.71 -24.95 8.05
CA LEU A 261 -5.54 -24.93 6.59
C LEU A 261 -5.91 -26.29 5.91
N PRO A 262 -5.51 -27.48 6.44
CA PRO A 262 -5.88 -28.76 5.84
C PRO A 262 -7.38 -29.03 5.74
N ARG A 263 -8.19 -28.31 6.51
CA ARG A 263 -9.65 -28.43 6.46
C ARG A 263 -10.27 -27.84 5.20
N PHE A 264 -9.61 -26.83 4.63
CA PHE A 264 -10.08 -26.11 3.44
C PHE A 264 -9.67 -26.80 2.15
N VAL A 265 -8.51 -27.44 2.13
CA VAL A 265 -7.95 -28.06 0.92
C VAL A 265 -8.77 -29.29 0.53
N GLY A 266 -9.20 -29.34 -0.73
CA GLY A 266 -9.73 -30.53 -1.37
C GLY A 266 -8.63 -31.58 -1.56
N ARG A 267 -9.03 -32.86 -1.62
CA ARG A 267 -8.09 -33.90 -2.09
C ARG A 267 -7.94 -33.70 -3.59
N THR A 268 -6.77 -33.33 -4.07
CA THR A 268 -6.44 -33.44 -5.50
C THR A 268 -6.61 -34.91 -5.87
N PRO A 269 -7.43 -35.28 -6.87
CA PRO A 269 -7.41 -36.66 -7.36
C PRO A 269 -5.98 -36.93 -7.85
N CYS A 270 -5.38 -38.00 -7.34
CA CYS A 270 -4.10 -38.53 -7.82
C CYS A 270 -4.25 -39.01 -9.26
#